data_ccb31d110161a3f8e57eff777768f6c7
#
_entry.id   ccb31d110161a3f8e57eff777768f6c7
#
_cell.length_a   1.000
_cell.length_b   1.000
_cell.length_c   1.000
_cell.angle_alpha   90.00
_cell.angle_beta   90.00
_cell.angle_gamma   90.00
#
_symmetry.space_group_name_H-M   'P 1'
#
loop_
_entity.id
_entity.type
_entity.pdbx_description
1 polymer ?
#
loop_
_entity_poly.entity_id
_entity_poly.type
_entity_poly.pdbx_seq_one_letter_code
_entity_poly.pdbx_strand_id
1 'polypeptide(L)'
;GSDWSGKFDYLREYCEVVYLERTKGVSSTDLRSARNPIVYMGIAGHGRIAGRFLRESKYVSNIEITAVFGRNKERVRRFAESHALLEYDTEYEQFLDRVHAVYIAVPHHLHYEMARRALLRGKHVLCEKPLALARDEAEELFRIAAEKGVVLLEALKTAFCPAFQQLTSLAGSGVIGSIKAVDATFTKLIEDETAREYDPMQAGGAWTELGSYP
;
A
#
# COMPACT_ATOMS: atom_id res chain seq x y z
N GLY A 1 -25.31 -12.98 -21.40
CA GLY A 1 -26.31 -13.99 -21.05
C GLY A 1 -27.69 -13.61 -21.60
N SER A 2 -28.68 -14.45 -21.43
CA SER A 2 -30.05 -14.26 -21.91
C SER A 2 -30.69 -12.92 -21.53
N ASP A 3 -30.29 -12.36 -20.39
CA ASP A 3 -30.79 -11.08 -19.87
C ASP A 3 -30.44 -9.86 -20.73
N TRP A 4 -29.50 -10.01 -21.65
CA TRP A 4 -29.04 -8.95 -22.56
C TRP A 4 -29.49 -9.16 -24.00
N SER A 5 -30.08 -10.33 -24.31
CA SER A 5 -30.53 -10.65 -25.66
C SER A 5 -31.53 -9.59 -26.17
N GLY A 6 -31.26 -9.04 -27.31
CA GLY A 6 -32.09 -8.00 -27.96
C GLY A 6 -31.84 -6.56 -27.44
N LYS A 7 -31.20 -6.36 -26.27
CA LYS A 7 -31.04 -5.02 -25.69
C LYS A 7 -30.10 -4.10 -26.47
N PHE A 8 -29.21 -4.66 -27.27
CA PHE A 8 -28.25 -3.92 -28.09
C PHE A 8 -28.48 -4.06 -29.60
N ASP A 9 -29.64 -4.58 -30.01
CA ASP A 9 -29.95 -4.77 -31.43
C ASP A 9 -29.95 -3.47 -32.23
N TYR A 10 -30.19 -2.34 -31.59
CA TYR A 10 -30.11 -1.01 -32.20
C TYR A 10 -28.70 -0.66 -32.70
N LEU A 11 -27.66 -1.37 -32.23
CA LEU A 11 -26.27 -1.17 -32.67
C LEU A 11 -25.96 -1.93 -33.98
N ARG A 12 -26.86 -2.80 -34.48
CA ARG A 12 -26.64 -3.58 -35.69
C ARG A 12 -26.49 -2.75 -36.95
N GLU A 13 -26.95 -1.51 -36.92
CA GLU A 13 -26.73 -0.55 -38.02
C GLU A 13 -25.26 -0.09 -38.11
N TYR A 14 -24.48 -0.26 -37.01
CA TYR A 14 -23.11 0.24 -36.91
C TYR A 14 -22.08 -0.87 -36.79
N CYS A 15 -22.46 -2.04 -36.26
CA CYS A 15 -21.56 -3.17 -36.05
C CYS A 15 -22.29 -4.50 -35.93
N GLU A 16 -21.57 -5.60 -36.03
CA GLU A 16 -22.11 -6.93 -35.77
C GLU A 16 -22.36 -7.12 -34.26
N VAL A 17 -23.59 -7.40 -33.87
CA VAL A 17 -23.98 -7.66 -32.49
C VAL A 17 -24.13 -9.16 -32.26
N VAL A 18 -23.25 -9.77 -31.50
CA VAL A 18 -23.26 -11.18 -31.17
C VAL A 18 -23.56 -11.37 -29.67
N TYR A 19 -24.65 -12.08 -29.38
CA TYR A 19 -24.99 -12.45 -28.01
C TYR A 19 -24.45 -13.86 -27.72
N LEU A 20 -23.44 -13.91 -26.83
CA LEU A 20 -22.87 -15.19 -26.41
C LEU A 20 -23.75 -15.84 -25.34
N GLU A 21 -23.95 -17.14 -25.44
CA GLU A 21 -24.62 -17.90 -24.39
C GLU A 21 -23.83 -17.86 -23.07
N ARG A 22 -24.54 -17.92 -21.94
CA ARG A 22 -23.94 -18.00 -20.62
C ARG A 22 -23.29 -19.38 -20.45
N THR A 23 -22.01 -19.40 -20.12
CA THR A 23 -21.30 -20.63 -19.74
C THR A 23 -21.94 -21.22 -18.49
N LYS A 24 -22.53 -22.41 -18.59
CA LYS A 24 -23.19 -23.09 -17.47
C LYS A 24 -22.18 -23.42 -16.38
N GLY A 25 -22.54 -23.15 -15.12
CA GLY A 25 -21.71 -23.46 -13.94
C GLY A 25 -20.59 -22.47 -13.65
N VAL A 26 -20.50 -21.34 -14.35
CA VAL A 26 -19.50 -20.31 -14.11
C VAL A 26 -20.19 -18.98 -13.85
N SER A 27 -20.05 -18.42 -12.65
CA SER A 27 -20.48 -17.06 -12.35
C SER A 27 -19.31 -16.09 -12.51
N SER A 28 -19.62 -14.86 -12.92
CA SER A 28 -18.60 -13.80 -12.97
C SER A 28 -18.03 -13.47 -11.58
N THR A 29 -18.82 -13.75 -10.53
CA THR A 29 -18.39 -13.61 -9.14
C THR A 29 -17.37 -14.71 -8.78
N ASP A 30 -17.64 -15.96 -9.16
CA ASP A 30 -16.73 -17.09 -8.90
C ASP A 30 -15.42 -16.93 -9.67
N LEU A 31 -15.48 -16.43 -10.92
CA LEU A 31 -14.27 -16.13 -11.71
C LEU A 31 -13.47 -14.98 -11.11
N ARG A 32 -14.12 -13.96 -10.54
CA ARG A 32 -13.42 -12.86 -9.87
C ARG A 32 -12.77 -13.31 -8.57
N SER A 33 -13.48 -14.08 -7.74
CA SER A 33 -12.94 -14.63 -6.49
C SER A 33 -11.81 -15.63 -6.74
N ALA A 34 -11.92 -16.46 -7.78
CA ALA A 34 -10.84 -17.38 -8.16
C ALA A 34 -9.60 -16.69 -8.75
N ARG A 35 -9.78 -15.55 -9.45
CA ARG A 35 -8.67 -14.78 -10.03
C ARG A 35 -8.01 -13.80 -9.06
N ASN A 36 -8.77 -13.26 -8.09
CA ASN A 36 -8.30 -12.28 -7.13
C ASN A 36 -8.71 -12.71 -5.72
N PRO A 37 -7.99 -13.62 -5.07
CA PRO A 37 -8.26 -14.00 -3.70
C PRO A 37 -8.16 -12.79 -2.76
N ILE A 38 -8.96 -12.79 -1.70
CA ILE A 38 -8.88 -11.75 -0.66
C ILE A 38 -7.50 -11.84 0.00
N VAL A 39 -6.80 -10.72 0.04
CA VAL A 39 -5.55 -10.56 0.77
C VAL A 39 -5.87 -10.05 2.17
N TYR A 40 -5.66 -10.88 3.18
CA TYR A 40 -5.72 -10.45 4.58
C TYR A 40 -4.44 -9.69 4.91
N MET A 41 -4.60 -8.42 5.26
CA MET A 41 -3.49 -7.53 5.57
C MET A 41 -3.54 -7.11 7.03
N GLY A 42 -2.39 -7.07 7.67
CA GLY A 42 -2.23 -6.49 8.99
C GLY A 42 -1.53 -5.13 8.94
N ILE A 43 -1.69 -4.35 9.99
CA ILE A 43 -1.00 -3.07 10.15
C ILE A 43 -0.01 -3.15 11.30
N ALA A 44 1.25 -2.94 11.04
CA ALA A 44 2.28 -2.78 12.07
C ALA A 44 2.42 -1.29 12.40
N GLY A 45 1.96 -0.91 13.59
CA GLY A 45 1.85 0.48 14.03
C GLY A 45 0.40 0.94 14.23
N HIS A 46 0.19 1.86 15.16
CA HIS A 46 -1.13 2.36 15.55
C HIS A 46 -1.15 3.89 15.66
N GLY A 47 -0.35 4.54 14.81
CA GLY A 47 -0.25 5.98 14.73
C GLY A 47 -1.27 6.61 13.77
N ARG A 48 -1.16 7.93 13.61
CA ARG A 48 -2.04 8.73 12.73
C ARG A 48 -2.09 8.20 11.30
N ILE A 49 -0.95 7.78 10.74
CA ILE A 49 -0.88 7.31 9.35
C ILE A 49 -1.55 5.93 9.19
N ALA A 50 -1.42 5.04 10.17
CA ALA A 50 -2.13 3.76 10.22
C ALA A 50 -3.65 3.96 10.21
N GLY A 51 -4.17 4.87 11.03
CA GLY A 51 -5.59 5.20 11.05
C GLY A 51 -6.10 5.84 9.75
N ARG A 52 -5.25 6.61 9.06
CA ARG A 52 -5.57 7.14 7.73
C ARG A 52 -5.64 6.01 6.69
N PHE A 53 -4.65 5.13 6.65
CA PHE A 53 -4.60 3.99 5.75
C PHE A 53 -5.85 3.10 5.90
N LEU A 54 -6.28 2.80 7.12
CA LEU A 54 -7.51 2.05 7.41
C LEU A 54 -8.76 2.67 6.80
N ARG A 55 -8.89 3.99 6.84
CA ARG A 55 -10.04 4.67 6.23
C ARG A 55 -10.00 4.60 4.71
N GLU A 56 -8.81 4.74 4.13
CA GLU A 56 -8.61 4.75 2.69
C GLU A 56 -8.67 3.33 2.09
N SER A 57 -8.24 2.29 2.83
CA SER A 57 -8.29 0.89 2.36
C SER A 57 -9.69 0.38 2.06
N LYS A 58 -10.73 0.99 2.64
CA LYS A 58 -12.14 0.63 2.38
C LYS A 58 -12.57 0.86 0.91
N TYR A 59 -11.81 1.64 0.16
CA TYR A 59 -12.07 1.89 -1.26
C TYR A 59 -11.29 0.94 -2.19
N VAL A 60 -10.51 0.01 -1.62
CA VAL A 60 -9.74 -0.98 -2.37
C VAL A 60 -10.43 -2.33 -2.28
N SER A 61 -10.68 -2.96 -3.43
CA SER A 61 -11.24 -4.32 -3.49
C SER A 61 -10.16 -5.39 -3.26
N ASN A 62 -10.59 -6.55 -2.76
CA ASN A 62 -9.76 -7.74 -2.52
C ASN A 62 -8.67 -7.59 -1.45
N ILE A 63 -8.77 -6.56 -0.60
CA ILE A 63 -7.93 -6.41 0.60
C ILE A 63 -8.85 -6.26 1.81
N GLU A 64 -8.57 -7.00 2.87
CA GLU A 64 -9.24 -6.89 4.16
C GLU A 64 -8.20 -6.68 5.25
N ILE A 65 -8.34 -5.59 6.01
CA ILE A 65 -7.45 -5.30 7.14
C ILE A 65 -8.04 -5.98 8.37
N THR A 66 -7.37 -7.02 8.87
CA THR A 66 -7.90 -7.87 9.94
C THR A 66 -7.23 -7.68 11.28
N ALA A 67 -5.97 -7.27 11.31
CA ALA A 67 -5.16 -7.24 12.52
C ALA A 67 -4.29 -5.99 12.63
N VAL A 68 -3.96 -5.61 13.86
CA VAL A 68 -2.97 -4.56 14.15
C VAL A 68 -1.93 -5.03 15.17
N PHE A 69 -0.67 -4.68 14.91
CA PHE A 69 0.44 -4.90 15.82
C PHE A 69 0.91 -3.61 16.47
N GLY A 70 1.23 -3.69 17.77
CA GLY A 70 1.87 -2.59 18.50
C GLY A 70 2.43 -3.04 19.85
N ARG A 71 3.60 -2.54 20.23
CA ARG A 71 4.32 -2.92 21.46
C ARG A 71 3.56 -2.60 22.76
N ASN A 72 2.75 -1.56 22.77
CA ASN A 72 1.95 -1.18 23.93
C ASN A 72 0.57 -1.78 23.83
N LYS A 73 0.28 -2.80 24.66
CA LYS A 73 -0.96 -3.58 24.64
C LYS A 73 -2.21 -2.70 24.76
N GLU A 74 -2.21 -1.73 25.65
CA GLU A 74 -3.36 -0.88 25.89
C GLU A 74 -3.65 0.05 24.69
N ARG A 75 -2.59 0.63 24.11
CA ARG A 75 -2.72 1.50 22.95
C ARG A 75 -3.16 0.75 21.70
N VAL A 76 -2.58 -0.43 21.43
CA VAL A 76 -2.94 -1.22 20.26
C VAL A 76 -4.36 -1.78 20.39
N ARG A 77 -4.78 -2.21 21.59
CA ARG A 77 -6.15 -2.62 21.86
C ARG A 77 -7.15 -1.51 21.58
N ARG A 78 -6.93 -0.31 22.14
CA ARG A 78 -7.80 0.87 21.88
C ARG A 78 -7.87 1.22 20.41
N PHE A 79 -6.74 1.13 19.71
CA PHE A 79 -6.71 1.38 18.27
C PHE A 79 -7.55 0.34 17.51
N ALA A 80 -7.43 -0.95 17.83
CA ALA A 80 -8.22 -2.01 17.22
C ALA A 80 -9.72 -1.78 17.46
N GLU A 81 -10.12 -1.53 18.71
CA GLU A 81 -11.52 -1.26 19.09
C GLU A 81 -12.09 -0.04 18.35
N SER A 82 -11.32 1.06 18.27
CA SER A 82 -11.78 2.30 17.63
C SER A 82 -11.93 2.20 16.11
N HIS A 83 -11.32 1.17 15.50
CA HIS A 83 -11.36 0.94 14.05
C HIS A 83 -12.09 -0.35 13.66
N ALA A 84 -12.73 -1.02 14.64
CA ALA A 84 -13.43 -2.29 14.44
C ALA A 84 -12.57 -3.40 13.82
N LEU A 85 -11.27 -3.45 14.19
CA LEU A 85 -10.39 -4.54 13.80
C LEU A 85 -10.66 -5.77 14.63
N LEU A 86 -10.60 -6.95 14.02
CA LEU A 86 -10.90 -8.21 14.65
C LEU A 86 -9.86 -8.62 15.68
N GLU A 87 -8.59 -8.29 15.40
CA GLU A 87 -7.46 -8.78 16.16
C GLU A 87 -6.41 -7.70 16.42
N TYR A 88 -5.70 -7.85 17.53
CA TYR A 88 -4.49 -7.09 17.84
C TYR A 88 -3.44 -7.99 18.51
N ASP A 89 -2.18 -7.66 18.29
CA ASP A 89 -1.05 -8.39 18.89
C ASP A 89 0.03 -7.44 19.44
N THR A 90 0.76 -7.95 20.42
CA THR A 90 1.99 -7.32 20.93
C THR A 90 3.25 -8.10 20.56
N GLU A 91 3.09 -9.30 20.03
CA GLU A 91 4.15 -10.16 19.52
C GLU A 91 4.13 -10.18 18.00
N TYR A 92 5.19 -9.64 17.39
CA TYR A 92 5.22 -9.41 15.94
C TYR A 92 5.13 -10.70 15.13
N GLU A 93 5.77 -11.77 15.59
CA GLU A 93 5.76 -13.06 14.89
C GLU A 93 4.35 -13.67 14.86
N GLN A 94 3.64 -13.63 15.99
CA GLN A 94 2.26 -14.12 16.09
C GLN A 94 1.31 -13.32 15.20
N PHE A 95 1.50 -11.99 15.17
CA PHE A 95 0.77 -11.12 14.24
C PHE A 95 1.02 -11.50 12.78
N LEU A 96 2.28 -11.74 12.38
CA LEU A 96 2.62 -12.13 11.01
C LEU A 96 1.97 -13.46 10.59
N ASP A 97 1.80 -14.42 11.51
CA ASP A 97 1.20 -15.71 11.20
C ASP A 97 -0.26 -15.62 10.75
N ARG A 98 -0.96 -14.53 11.10
CA ARG A 98 -2.39 -14.31 10.81
C ARG A 98 -2.69 -13.57 9.51
N VAL A 99 -1.67 -13.06 8.84
CA VAL A 99 -1.84 -12.19 7.67
C VAL A 99 -1.05 -12.67 6.46
N HIS A 100 -1.50 -12.29 5.27
CA HIS A 100 -0.79 -12.54 4.02
C HIS A 100 0.17 -11.38 3.68
N ALA A 101 -0.21 -10.17 4.06
CA ALA A 101 0.53 -8.95 3.81
C ALA A 101 0.58 -8.08 5.06
N VAL A 102 1.59 -7.23 5.17
CA VAL A 102 1.72 -6.26 6.25
C VAL A 102 1.98 -4.87 5.73
N TYR A 103 1.21 -3.90 6.24
CA TYR A 103 1.51 -2.48 6.11
C TYR A 103 2.33 -2.01 7.32
N ILE A 104 3.56 -1.57 7.09
CA ILE A 104 4.48 -1.13 8.13
C ILE A 104 4.42 0.40 8.26
N ALA A 105 3.91 0.87 9.38
CA ALA A 105 3.69 2.29 9.69
C ALA A 105 4.19 2.63 11.12
N VAL A 106 5.40 2.23 11.39
CA VAL A 106 6.15 2.44 12.66
C VAL A 106 7.16 3.58 12.50
N PRO A 107 7.93 3.97 13.53
CA PRO A 107 9.05 4.91 13.38
C PRO A 107 10.11 4.40 12.40
N HIS A 108 10.76 5.31 11.67
CA HIS A 108 11.64 5.01 10.53
C HIS A 108 12.76 4.01 10.84
N HIS A 109 13.39 4.12 12.01
CA HIS A 109 14.48 3.23 12.44
C HIS A 109 14.06 1.76 12.62
N LEU A 110 12.75 1.47 12.61
CA LEU A 110 12.21 0.12 12.73
C LEU A 110 11.76 -0.47 11.38
N HIS A 111 11.74 0.32 10.31
CA HIS A 111 11.21 -0.12 9.01
C HIS A 111 11.98 -1.32 8.46
N TYR A 112 13.30 -1.20 8.37
CA TYR A 112 14.16 -2.26 7.84
C TYR A 112 13.96 -3.58 8.58
N GLU A 113 14.15 -3.58 9.90
CA GLU A 113 14.08 -4.82 10.69
C GLU A 113 12.71 -5.49 10.61
N MET A 114 11.64 -4.70 10.68
CA MET A 114 10.28 -5.25 10.61
C MET A 114 9.94 -5.74 9.20
N ALA A 115 10.35 -5.03 8.15
CA ALA A 115 10.17 -5.47 6.78
C ALA A 115 10.95 -6.77 6.51
N ARG A 116 12.20 -6.83 6.95
CA ARG A 116 13.06 -8.01 6.82
C ARG A 116 12.43 -9.26 7.45
N ARG A 117 11.95 -9.14 8.67
CA ARG A 117 11.28 -10.26 9.40
C ARG A 117 10.02 -10.71 8.67
N ALA A 118 9.20 -9.79 8.17
CA ALA A 118 8.00 -10.11 7.42
C ALA A 118 8.32 -10.83 6.09
N LEU A 119 9.28 -10.31 5.32
CA LEU A 119 9.71 -10.90 4.05
C LEU A 119 10.28 -12.31 4.23
N LEU A 120 11.14 -12.52 5.23
CA LEU A 120 11.70 -13.84 5.55
C LEU A 120 10.63 -14.88 5.88
N ARG A 121 9.49 -14.46 6.43
CA ARG A 121 8.29 -15.28 6.66
C ARG A 121 7.37 -15.41 5.44
N GLY A 122 7.80 -14.93 4.28
CA GLY A 122 7.01 -15.01 3.05
C GLY A 122 5.78 -14.12 3.04
N LYS A 123 5.80 -12.99 3.78
CA LYS A 123 4.70 -12.02 3.76
C LYS A 123 4.97 -10.92 2.75
N HIS A 124 3.94 -10.49 2.04
CA HIS A 124 4.00 -9.27 1.24
C HIS A 124 4.14 -8.04 2.16
N VAL A 125 4.90 -7.05 1.74
CA VAL A 125 5.19 -5.86 2.55
C VAL A 125 4.87 -4.60 1.78
N LEU A 126 4.06 -3.72 2.39
CA LEU A 126 3.95 -2.30 2.06
C LEU A 126 4.55 -1.52 3.24
N CYS A 127 5.68 -0.85 3.03
CA CYS A 127 6.36 -0.12 4.09
C CYS A 127 6.26 1.39 3.86
N GLU A 128 5.96 2.15 4.92
CA GLU A 128 6.02 3.62 4.86
C GLU A 128 7.43 4.10 4.49
N LYS A 129 7.45 5.26 3.90
CA LYS A 129 8.69 5.94 3.51
C LYS A 129 9.45 6.52 4.77
N PRO A 130 10.77 6.56 4.77
CA PRO A 130 11.66 5.85 3.86
C PRO A 130 11.66 4.34 4.17
N LEU A 131 11.76 3.52 3.12
CA LEU A 131 11.76 2.05 3.26
C LEU A 131 12.87 1.57 4.22
N ALA A 132 14.04 2.18 4.11
CA ALA A 132 15.22 1.92 4.93
C ALA A 132 16.02 3.22 5.10
N LEU A 133 16.97 3.23 6.02
CA LEU A 133 17.84 4.38 6.27
C LEU A 133 19.20 4.27 5.58
N ALA A 134 19.55 3.09 5.09
CA ALA A 134 20.77 2.82 4.35
C ALA A 134 20.43 2.08 3.04
N ARG A 135 21.27 2.28 2.03
CA ARG A 135 21.10 1.69 0.71
C ARG A 135 21.21 0.17 0.73
N ASP A 136 22.19 -0.36 1.43
CA ASP A 136 22.43 -1.79 1.59
C ASP A 136 21.26 -2.50 2.29
N GLU A 137 20.63 -1.86 3.26
CA GLU A 137 19.40 -2.34 3.89
C GLU A 137 18.26 -2.47 2.84
N ALA A 138 18.05 -1.45 2.02
CA ALA A 138 17.02 -1.49 0.98
C ALA A 138 17.31 -2.57 -0.06
N GLU A 139 18.56 -2.68 -0.53
CA GLU A 139 18.98 -3.71 -1.48
C GLU A 139 18.78 -5.12 -0.91
N GLU A 140 19.07 -5.34 0.38
CA GLU A 140 18.81 -6.61 1.04
C GLU A 140 17.31 -6.94 1.06
N LEU A 141 16.45 -5.98 1.42
CA LEU A 141 15.00 -6.19 1.45
C LEU A 141 14.45 -6.62 0.07
N PHE A 142 14.87 -5.94 -0.99
CA PHE A 142 14.44 -6.31 -2.35
C PHE A 142 14.97 -7.70 -2.76
N ARG A 143 16.19 -8.05 -2.39
CA ARG A 143 16.75 -9.37 -2.64
C ARG A 143 15.94 -10.46 -1.91
N ILE A 144 15.63 -10.27 -0.63
CA ILE A 144 14.81 -11.24 0.14
C ILE A 144 13.41 -11.36 -0.48
N ALA A 145 12.78 -10.25 -0.87
CA ALA A 145 11.47 -10.27 -1.51
C ALA A 145 11.47 -11.10 -2.80
N ALA A 146 12.50 -10.92 -3.65
CA ALA A 146 12.67 -11.70 -4.87
C ALA A 146 12.90 -13.18 -4.58
N GLU A 147 13.76 -13.53 -3.62
CA GLU A 147 14.05 -14.92 -3.22
C GLU A 147 12.82 -15.63 -2.65
N LYS A 148 11.96 -14.90 -1.92
CA LYS A 148 10.73 -15.44 -1.33
C LYS A 148 9.53 -15.41 -2.28
N GLY A 149 9.63 -14.77 -3.44
CA GLY A 149 8.52 -14.62 -4.38
C GLY A 149 7.38 -13.75 -3.83
N VAL A 150 7.70 -12.77 -2.99
CA VAL A 150 6.72 -11.85 -2.38
C VAL A 150 6.91 -10.42 -2.87
N VAL A 151 5.86 -9.61 -2.71
CA VAL A 151 5.88 -8.19 -3.09
C VAL A 151 6.44 -7.36 -1.95
N LEU A 152 7.38 -6.47 -2.26
CA LEU A 152 7.82 -5.37 -1.42
C LEU A 152 7.55 -4.05 -2.14
N LEU A 153 6.84 -3.15 -1.48
CA LEU A 153 6.56 -1.79 -1.98
C LEU A 153 6.87 -0.77 -0.89
N GLU A 154 7.51 0.32 -1.29
CA GLU A 154 7.58 1.54 -0.49
C GLU A 154 6.34 2.40 -0.73
N ALA A 155 5.74 2.94 0.33
CA ALA A 155 4.50 3.72 0.27
C ALA A 155 4.75 5.16 -0.23
N LEU A 156 5.31 5.31 -1.42
CA LEU A 156 5.54 6.57 -2.11
C LEU A 156 4.25 7.05 -2.79
N LYS A 157 3.40 7.75 -2.04
CA LYS A 157 2.08 8.20 -2.52
C LYS A 157 2.14 9.05 -3.77
N THR A 158 3.16 9.89 -3.89
CA THR A 158 3.34 10.81 -5.03
C THR A 158 3.40 10.04 -6.35
N ALA A 159 4.12 8.92 -6.40
CA ALA A 159 4.26 8.09 -7.60
C ALA A 159 2.91 7.56 -8.12
N PHE A 160 1.94 7.37 -7.24
CA PHE A 160 0.60 6.84 -7.56
C PHE A 160 -0.48 7.94 -7.63
N CYS A 161 -0.11 9.20 -7.41
CA CYS A 161 -1.03 10.32 -7.53
C CYS A 161 -1.42 10.56 -8.99
N PRO A 162 -2.72 10.58 -9.36
CA PRO A 162 -3.15 10.77 -10.74
C PRO A 162 -2.59 12.03 -11.38
N ALA A 163 -2.51 13.15 -10.64
CA ALA A 163 -1.95 14.38 -11.13
C ALA A 163 -0.44 14.26 -11.46
N PHE A 164 0.31 13.53 -10.63
CA PHE A 164 1.73 13.29 -10.89
C PHE A 164 1.94 12.35 -12.08
N GLN A 165 1.12 11.31 -12.21
CA GLN A 165 1.15 10.42 -13.38
C GLN A 165 0.82 11.18 -14.67
N GLN A 166 -0.15 12.11 -14.64
CA GLN A 166 -0.44 12.98 -15.77
C GLN A 166 0.72 13.90 -16.10
N LEU A 167 1.36 14.50 -15.08
CA LEU A 167 2.55 15.33 -15.26
C LEU A 167 3.69 14.55 -15.94
N THR A 168 4.01 13.36 -15.43
CA THR A 168 5.08 12.52 -16.01
C THR A 168 4.74 12.05 -17.42
N SER A 169 3.48 11.74 -17.70
CA SER A 169 3.02 11.41 -19.05
C SER A 169 3.19 12.57 -20.03
N LEU A 170 2.79 13.78 -19.64
CA LEU A 170 2.96 14.99 -20.45
C LEU A 170 4.45 15.29 -20.67
N ALA A 171 5.28 15.20 -19.64
CA ALA A 171 6.71 15.40 -19.74
C ALA A 171 7.37 14.40 -20.71
N GLY A 172 6.96 13.12 -20.63
CA GLY A 172 7.48 12.05 -21.51
C GLY A 172 6.94 12.09 -22.95
N SER A 173 5.82 12.77 -23.20
CA SER A 173 5.23 12.88 -24.56
C SER A 173 6.01 13.78 -25.52
N GLY A 174 6.98 14.52 -25.01
CA GLY A 174 7.75 15.48 -25.81
C GLY A 174 7.05 16.81 -26.07
N VAL A 175 5.84 17.04 -25.57
CA VAL A 175 5.08 18.29 -25.76
C VAL A 175 5.81 19.52 -25.22
N ILE A 176 6.63 19.35 -24.19
CA ILE A 176 7.49 20.39 -23.63
C ILE A 176 8.96 20.31 -24.12
N GLY A 177 9.23 19.46 -25.13
CA GLY A 177 10.57 19.20 -25.64
C GLY A 177 11.42 18.36 -24.68
N SER A 178 12.76 18.49 -24.82
CA SER A 178 13.70 17.79 -23.94
C SER A 178 13.78 18.45 -22.57
N ILE A 179 13.56 17.67 -21.51
CA ILE A 179 13.71 18.13 -20.12
C ILE A 179 15.18 18.46 -19.87
N LYS A 180 15.48 19.69 -19.44
CA LYS A 180 16.85 20.15 -19.13
C LYS A 180 17.07 20.31 -17.62
N ALA A 181 16.03 20.66 -16.88
CA ALA A 181 16.09 20.83 -15.44
C ALA A 181 14.74 20.49 -14.82
N VAL A 182 14.77 20.05 -13.57
CA VAL A 182 13.59 19.82 -12.74
C VAL A 182 13.85 20.50 -11.39
N ASP A 183 12.95 21.36 -10.97
CA ASP A 183 12.94 21.92 -9.63
C ASP A 183 11.72 21.38 -8.88
N ALA A 184 11.94 20.79 -7.70
CA ALA A 184 10.88 20.27 -6.87
C ALA A 184 11.09 20.69 -5.41
N THR A 185 10.06 21.23 -4.80
CA THR A 185 10.10 21.71 -3.42
C THR A 185 8.92 21.15 -2.62
N PHE A 186 9.21 20.57 -1.48
CA PHE A 186 8.21 20.15 -0.52
C PHE A 186 8.63 20.58 0.89
N THR A 187 7.79 21.36 1.56
CA THR A 187 8.06 21.86 2.90
C THR A 187 6.86 21.63 3.81
N LYS A 188 7.13 21.48 5.11
CA LYS A 188 6.12 21.40 6.15
C LYS A 188 6.64 22.12 7.38
N LEU A 189 5.88 23.09 7.86
CA LEU A 189 6.15 23.70 9.15
C LEU A 189 5.76 22.74 10.28
N ILE A 190 6.67 22.53 11.23
CA ILE A 190 6.45 21.82 12.48
C ILE A 190 6.73 22.78 13.58
N GLU A 191 5.70 23.18 14.33
CA GLU A 191 5.80 24.17 15.42
C GLU A 191 6.18 23.54 16.76
N ASP A 192 5.88 22.23 16.93
CA ASP A 192 6.22 21.48 18.15
C ASP A 192 7.66 21.00 18.09
N GLU A 193 8.55 21.68 18.80
CA GLU A 193 9.97 21.33 18.89
C GLU A 193 10.24 19.98 19.57
N THR A 194 9.23 19.42 20.27
CA THR A 194 9.31 18.08 20.88
C THR A 194 8.87 16.97 19.92
N ALA A 195 8.44 17.32 18.71
CA ALA A 195 8.01 16.36 17.73
C ALA A 195 9.16 15.41 17.32
N ARG A 196 8.82 14.16 17.04
CA ARG A 196 9.80 13.12 16.63
C ARG A 196 10.61 13.52 15.39
N GLU A 197 10.08 14.41 14.57
CA GLU A 197 10.73 14.96 13.39
C GLU A 197 12.02 15.74 13.73
N TYR A 198 12.15 16.20 14.98
CA TYR A 198 13.37 16.83 15.51
C TYR A 198 14.28 15.86 16.28
N ASP A 199 13.88 14.59 16.45
CA ASP A 199 14.64 13.60 17.21
C ASP A 199 15.53 12.76 16.27
N PRO A 200 16.87 12.98 16.26
CA PRO A 200 17.79 12.20 15.44
C PRO A 200 17.79 10.69 15.77
N MET A 201 17.50 10.33 17.05
CA MET A 201 17.44 8.94 17.48
C MET A 201 16.28 8.16 16.86
N GLN A 202 15.26 8.86 16.40
CA GLN A 202 14.14 8.30 15.66
C GLN A 202 14.26 8.49 14.14
N ALA A 203 15.46 8.83 13.67
CA ALA A 203 15.72 9.21 12.28
C ALA A 203 14.84 10.37 11.81
N GLY A 204 14.60 11.35 12.70
CA GLY A 204 13.96 12.61 12.34
C GLY A 204 14.84 13.47 11.45
N GLY A 205 14.25 14.48 10.84
CA GLY A 205 14.93 15.45 9.97
C GLY A 205 14.23 15.62 8.62
N ALA A 206 14.44 16.77 8.01
CA ALA A 206 13.78 17.13 6.76
C ALA A 206 14.06 16.13 5.64
N TRP A 207 15.26 15.58 5.58
CA TRP A 207 15.65 14.62 4.54
C TRP A 207 14.87 13.30 4.64
N THR A 208 14.82 12.70 5.80
CA THR A 208 14.11 11.43 6.04
C THR A 208 12.58 11.59 6.00
N GLU A 209 12.08 12.73 6.48
CA GLU A 209 10.64 12.97 6.53
C GLU A 209 10.06 13.44 5.20
N LEU A 210 10.78 14.27 4.46
CA LEU A 210 10.27 14.97 3.29
C LEU A 210 11.01 14.66 1.98
N GLY A 211 12.24 14.15 2.03
CA GLY A 211 13.10 13.97 0.86
C GLY A 211 12.58 13.01 -0.22
N SER A 212 11.56 12.21 0.09
CA SER A 212 10.90 11.33 -0.88
C SER A 212 9.72 11.98 -1.64
N TYR A 213 9.39 13.26 -1.36
CA TYR A 213 8.26 13.93 -2.01
C TYR A 213 8.65 14.79 -3.22
N PRO A 214 9.81 15.48 -3.23
CA PRO A 214 10.28 16.22 -4.42
C PRO A 214 10.55 15.37 -5.65
#